data_959f9f2fa865ac0dfbf308881056416c
#
_entry.id   959f9f2fa865ac0dfbf308881056416c
#
_cell.length_a   1.000
_cell.length_b   1.000
_cell.length_c   1.000
_cell.angle_alpha   90.00
_cell.angle_beta   90.00
_cell.angle_gamma   90.00
#
_symmetry.space_group_name_H-M   'P 1'
#
loop_
_entity.id
_entity.type
_entity.pdbx_description
1 polymer ?
#
loop_
_entity_poly.entity_id
_entity_poly.type
_entity_poly.pdbx_seq_one_letter_code
_entity_poly.pdbx_strand_id
1 'polypeptide(L)'
;MKRISTTFAVLASIGAMLTLAVPARAQQLKAPDDIKMTLRLLVQVSNDFKRQITAKNFARVPHEFMEYTEAADAVRSAMNGESADLKAKVETRLKAAVAAYQKVSDMSAKETDVDKLMAEHAKAVTAMNAVFDLFPAALRPDPNLPPPGRGGRRG
;
A
#
# COMPACT_ATOMS: atom_id res chain seq x y z
N MET A 1 -64.30 -29.20 33.52
CA MET A 1 -63.29 -29.04 32.48
C MET A 1 -62.38 -27.88 32.88
N LYS A 2 -61.18 -28.16 33.45
CA LYS A 2 -60.19 -27.16 33.92
C LYS A 2 -59.12 -27.07 32.87
N ARG A 3 -58.92 -25.86 32.28
CA ARG A 3 -57.82 -25.56 31.38
C ARG A 3 -56.64 -25.04 32.21
N ILE A 4 -55.52 -25.74 32.13
CA ILE A 4 -54.27 -25.39 32.77
C ILE A 4 -53.45 -24.60 31.71
N SER A 5 -53.25 -23.28 31.96
CA SER A 5 -52.38 -22.46 31.15
C SER A 5 -50.96 -22.54 31.71
N THR A 6 -50.08 -23.13 30.94
CA THR A 6 -48.62 -23.20 31.25
C THR A 6 -47.94 -22.01 30.66
N THR A 7 -47.52 -21.05 31.50
CA THR A 7 -46.74 -19.89 31.11
C THR A 7 -45.28 -20.29 31.05
N PHE A 8 -44.65 -20.30 29.86
CA PHE A 8 -43.22 -20.47 29.69
C PHE A 8 -42.54 -19.12 29.86
N ALA A 9 -41.77 -18.98 30.93
CA ALA A 9 -40.86 -17.87 31.15
C ALA A 9 -39.54 -18.14 30.40
N VAL A 10 -39.29 -17.38 29.35
CA VAL A 10 -37.99 -17.40 28.62
C VAL A 10 -37.06 -16.46 29.34
N LEU A 11 -36.08 -16.98 30.07
CA LEU A 11 -34.95 -16.24 30.60
C LEU A 11 -33.97 -15.98 29.47
N ALA A 12 -33.94 -14.76 28.97
CA ALA A 12 -32.92 -14.26 28.05
C ALA A 12 -31.65 -13.92 28.85
N SER A 13 -30.65 -14.79 28.82
CA SER A 13 -29.33 -14.53 29.35
C SER A 13 -28.56 -13.60 28.37
N ILE A 14 -28.47 -12.34 28.71
CA ILE A 14 -27.61 -11.38 28.00
C ILE A 14 -26.16 -11.64 28.47
N GLY A 15 -25.44 -12.45 27.72
CA GLY A 15 -24.02 -12.63 27.86
C GLY A 15 -23.31 -11.36 27.35
N ALA A 16 -22.87 -10.48 28.28
CA ALA A 16 -21.97 -9.38 27.93
C ALA A 16 -20.60 -10.00 27.58
N MET A 17 -20.31 -10.13 26.27
CA MET A 17 -18.95 -10.36 25.80
C MET A 17 -18.16 -9.09 26.01
N LEU A 18 -17.40 -9.04 27.12
CA LEU A 18 -16.28 -8.11 27.26
C LEU A 18 -15.23 -8.52 26.23
N THR A 19 -15.24 -7.89 25.08
CA THR A 19 -14.08 -7.89 24.18
C THR A 19 -12.99 -7.07 24.83
N LEU A 20 -12.08 -7.75 25.53
CA LEU A 20 -10.82 -7.17 25.93
C LEU A 20 -10.09 -6.76 24.65
N ALA A 21 -10.17 -5.47 24.31
CA ALA A 21 -9.31 -4.87 23.30
C ALA A 21 -7.86 -5.00 23.83
N VAL A 22 -7.18 -6.05 23.41
CA VAL A 22 -5.74 -6.17 23.61
C VAL A 22 -5.15 -4.95 22.89
N PRO A 23 -4.46 -4.03 23.61
CA PRO A 23 -3.81 -2.93 22.93
C PRO A 23 -2.87 -3.54 21.89
N ALA A 24 -3.06 -3.17 20.62
CA ALA A 24 -2.13 -3.54 19.57
C ALA A 24 -0.75 -3.03 20.00
N ARG A 25 0.06 -3.90 20.59
CA ARG A 25 1.47 -3.59 20.86
C ARG A 25 2.03 -3.13 19.53
N ALA A 26 2.42 -1.85 19.48
CA ALA A 26 3.12 -1.31 18.32
C ALA A 26 4.27 -2.28 18.02
N GLN A 27 4.13 -3.02 16.94
CA GLN A 27 5.08 -4.05 16.55
C GLN A 27 6.40 -3.32 16.30
N GLN A 28 7.40 -3.54 17.17
CA GLN A 28 8.69 -2.89 17.04
C GLN A 28 9.38 -3.48 15.81
N LEU A 29 9.50 -2.69 14.75
CA LEU A 29 10.15 -3.08 13.51
C LEU A 29 11.67 -3.24 13.76
N LYS A 30 12.28 -4.20 13.06
CA LYS A 30 13.71 -4.53 13.23
C LYS A 30 14.61 -3.61 12.40
N ALA A 31 14.15 -3.14 11.25
CA ALA A 31 14.89 -2.27 10.35
C ALA A 31 14.04 -1.07 9.90
N PRO A 32 13.62 -0.18 10.81
CA PRO A 32 12.68 0.90 10.49
C PRO A 32 13.24 1.89 9.45
N ASP A 33 14.53 2.18 9.48
CA ASP A 33 15.17 3.13 8.54
C ASP A 33 15.26 2.55 7.13
N ASP A 34 15.57 1.26 6.98
CA ASP A 34 15.57 0.57 5.69
C ASP A 34 14.17 0.52 5.10
N ILE A 35 13.17 0.18 5.92
CA ILE A 35 11.76 0.19 5.53
C ILE A 35 11.36 1.60 5.08
N LYS A 36 11.66 2.64 5.85
CA LYS A 36 11.33 4.01 5.51
C LYS A 36 11.96 4.45 4.19
N MET A 37 13.22 4.06 3.94
CA MET A 37 13.93 4.36 2.71
C MET A 37 13.27 3.66 1.51
N THR A 38 12.95 2.38 1.62
CA THR A 38 12.35 1.61 0.52
C THR A 38 10.93 2.06 0.20
N LEU A 39 10.12 2.44 1.21
CA LEU A 39 8.80 3.04 0.98
C LEU A 39 8.90 4.38 0.23
N ARG A 40 9.95 5.17 0.48
CA ARG A 40 10.22 6.41 -0.28
C ARG A 40 10.55 6.15 -1.75
N LEU A 41 11.25 5.05 -2.07
CA LEU A 41 11.52 4.67 -3.45
C LEU A 41 10.22 4.41 -4.22
N LEU A 42 9.24 3.73 -3.61
CA LEU A 42 7.93 3.54 -4.25
C LEU A 42 7.26 4.88 -4.60
N VAL A 43 7.28 5.86 -3.70
CA VAL A 43 6.73 7.19 -3.97
C VAL A 43 7.50 7.90 -5.08
N GLN A 44 8.82 7.81 -5.06
CA GLN A 44 9.66 8.45 -6.08
C GLN A 44 9.31 7.93 -7.47
N VAL A 45 9.27 6.61 -7.64
CA VAL A 45 8.95 6.01 -8.94
C VAL A 45 7.50 6.31 -9.33
N SER A 46 6.55 6.31 -8.38
CA SER A 46 5.17 6.75 -8.65
C SER A 46 5.11 8.17 -9.20
N ASN A 47 5.89 9.10 -8.66
CA ASN A 47 5.99 10.46 -9.16
C ASN A 47 6.63 10.52 -10.56
N ASP A 48 7.56 9.61 -10.85
CA ASP A 48 8.16 9.52 -12.19
C ASP A 48 7.15 9.01 -13.22
N PHE A 49 6.31 8.03 -12.88
CA PHE A 49 5.14 7.66 -13.71
C PHE A 49 4.28 8.88 -14.03
N LYS A 50 3.86 9.63 -13.00
CA LYS A 50 3.03 10.82 -13.17
C LYS A 50 3.70 11.82 -14.11
N ARG A 51 5.01 12.05 -13.94
CA ARG A 51 5.79 12.97 -14.78
C ARG A 51 5.81 12.52 -16.23
N GLN A 52 6.09 11.23 -16.51
CA GLN A 52 6.11 10.70 -17.87
C GLN A 52 4.75 10.81 -18.57
N ILE A 53 3.68 10.46 -17.86
CA ILE A 53 2.31 10.57 -18.39
C ILE A 53 1.96 12.02 -18.71
N THR A 54 2.22 12.95 -17.79
CA THR A 54 1.92 14.37 -17.95
C THR A 54 2.74 15.00 -19.09
N ALA A 55 3.99 14.56 -19.26
CA ALA A 55 4.86 14.98 -20.35
C ALA A 55 4.55 14.28 -21.68
N LYS A 56 3.55 13.40 -21.73
CA LYS A 56 3.20 12.55 -22.89
C LYS A 56 4.35 11.68 -23.39
N ASN A 57 5.29 11.34 -22.50
CA ASN A 57 6.42 10.47 -22.79
C ASN A 57 6.07 9.01 -22.52
N PHE A 58 5.03 8.51 -23.20
CA PHE A 58 4.45 7.20 -22.95
C PHE A 58 5.44 6.04 -23.16
N ALA A 59 6.40 6.20 -24.06
CA ALA A 59 7.44 5.20 -24.32
C ALA A 59 8.34 4.95 -23.10
N ARG A 60 8.40 5.87 -22.13
CA ARG A 60 9.18 5.72 -20.90
C ARG A 60 8.40 5.04 -19.78
N VAL A 61 7.07 4.99 -19.83
CA VAL A 61 6.25 4.43 -18.76
C VAL A 61 6.56 2.95 -18.46
N PRO A 62 6.85 2.07 -19.44
CA PRO A 62 7.32 0.71 -19.15
C PRO A 62 8.65 0.65 -18.38
N HIS A 63 9.54 1.60 -18.59
CA HIS A 63 10.78 1.69 -17.84
C HIS A 63 10.53 2.06 -16.37
N GLU A 64 9.67 3.03 -16.13
CA GLU A 64 9.25 3.37 -14.75
C GLU A 64 8.57 2.18 -14.05
N PHE A 65 7.87 1.33 -14.80
CA PHE A 65 7.31 0.10 -14.23
C PHE A 65 8.40 -0.89 -13.79
N MET A 66 9.47 -1.04 -14.53
CA MET A 66 10.63 -1.87 -14.12
C MET A 66 11.23 -1.31 -12.82
N GLU A 67 11.47 0.00 -12.73
CA GLU A 67 11.96 0.65 -11.51
C GLU A 67 11.00 0.46 -10.34
N TYR A 68 9.68 0.46 -10.59
CA TYR A 68 8.68 0.19 -9.54
C TYR A 68 8.77 -1.24 -8.99
N THR A 69 9.00 -2.22 -9.86
CA THR A 69 9.19 -3.61 -9.42
C THR A 69 10.46 -3.77 -8.59
N GLU A 70 11.55 -3.12 -8.97
CA GLU A 70 12.80 -3.10 -8.19
C GLU A 70 12.59 -2.44 -6.82
N ALA A 71 11.85 -1.33 -6.75
CA ALA A 71 11.51 -0.70 -5.49
C ALA A 71 10.63 -1.59 -4.61
N ALA A 72 9.70 -2.34 -5.20
CA ALA A 72 8.87 -3.32 -4.48
C ALA A 72 9.73 -4.47 -3.93
N ASP A 73 10.72 -4.94 -4.68
CA ASP A 73 11.68 -5.97 -4.23
C ASP A 73 12.57 -5.44 -3.09
N ALA A 74 12.95 -4.18 -3.12
CA ALA A 74 13.66 -3.55 -2.02
C ALA A 74 12.81 -3.52 -0.73
N VAL A 75 11.49 -3.26 -0.82
CA VAL A 75 10.60 -3.37 0.34
C VAL A 75 10.55 -4.81 0.86
N ARG A 76 10.42 -5.82 -0.02
CA ARG A 76 10.46 -7.24 0.37
C ARG A 76 11.73 -7.57 1.14
N SER A 77 12.87 -7.09 0.65
CA SER A 77 14.18 -7.30 1.28
C SER A 77 14.28 -6.62 2.65
N ALA A 78 13.77 -5.40 2.79
CA ALA A 78 13.75 -4.69 4.06
C ALA A 78 12.86 -5.41 5.11
N MET A 79 11.90 -6.24 4.67
CA MET A 79 11.04 -7.03 5.55
C MET A 79 11.68 -8.33 6.07
N ASN A 80 12.92 -8.67 5.69
CA ASN A 80 13.53 -9.96 6.02
C ASN A 80 13.65 -10.23 7.52
N GLY A 81 13.68 -9.37 8.39
CA GLY A 81 13.71 -9.61 9.83
C GLY A 81 12.34 -9.61 10.50
N GLU A 82 11.27 -9.24 9.79
CA GLU A 82 9.96 -8.98 10.36
C GLU A 82 9.13 -10.25 10.57
N SER A 83 8.02 -10.13 11.31
CA SER A 83 7.11 -11.25 11.58
C SER A 83 6.50 -11.81 10.30
N ALA A 84 6.20 -13.11 10.29
CA ALA A 84 5.59 -13.80 9.15
C ALA A 84 4.23 -13.16 8.78
N ASP A 85 3.43 -12.75 9.76
CA ASP A 85 2.14 -12.10 9.56
C ASP A 85 2.29 -10.74 8.83
N LEU A 86 3.22 -9.89 9.30
CA LEU A 86 3.46 -8.59 8.65
C LEU A 86 4.00 -8.78 7.23
N LYS A 87 4.95 -9.70 7.02
CA LYS A 87 5.47 -10.03 5.70
C LYS A 87 4.36 -10.48 4.73
N ALA A 88 3.46 -11.34 5.17
CA ALA A 88 2.36 -11.81 4.34
C ALA A 88 1.38 -10.68 3.95
N LYS A 89 1.08 -9.78 4.90
CA LYS A 89 0.24 -8.60 4.64
C LYS A 89 0.91 -7.64 3.66
N VAL A 90 2.19 -7.34 3.85
CA VAL A 90 2.98 -6.48 2.96
C VAL A 90 3.04 -7.10 1.56
N GLU A 91 3.34 -8.39 1.43
CA GLU A 91 3.40 -9.08 0.15
C GLU A 91 2.06 -9.01 -0.60
N THR A 92 0.95 -9.23 0.10
CA THR A 92 -0.40 -9.14 -0.52
C THR A 92 -0.68 -7.73 -1.06
N ARG A 93 -0.33 -6.68 -0.31
CA ARG A 93 -0.55 -5.30 -0.73
C ARG A 93 0.43 -4.86 -1.83
N LEU A 94 1.70 -5.29 -1.75
CA LEU A 94 2.68 -5.03 -2.81
C LEU A 94 2.27 -5.67 -4.14
N LYS A 95 1.80 -6.92 -4.13
CA LYS A 95 1.28 -7.57 -5.35
C LYS A 95 0.14 -6.76 -5.98
N ALA A 96 -0.79 -6.28 -5.18
CA ALA A 96 -1.89 -5.45 -5.67
C ALA A 96 -1.39 -4.12 -6.27
N ALA A 97 -0.43 -3.47 -5.61
CA ALA A 97 0.17 -2.23 -6.09
C ALA A 97 0.95 -2.45 -7.40
N VAL A 98 1.80 -3.47 -7.46
CA VAL A 98 2.56 -3.83 -8.68
C VAL A 98 1.59 -4.11 -9.84
N ALA A 99 0.52 -4.89 -9.61
CA ALA A 99 -0.48 -5.17 -10.65
C ALA A 99 -1.19 -3.88 -11.15
N ALA A 100 -1.46 -2.94 -10.25
CA ALA A 100 -2.06 -1.66 -10.62
C ALA A 100 -1.10 -0.79 -11.46
N TYR A 101 0.19 -0.72 -11.12
CA TYR A 101 1.20 -0.02 -11.93
C TYR A 101 1.48 -0.72 -13.26
N GLN A 102 1.46 -2.07 -13.29
CA GLN A 102 1.53 -2.84 -14.55
C GLN A 102 0.41 -2.40 -15.50
N LYS A 103 -0.81 -2.28 -14.98
CA LYS A 103 -1.95 -1.84 -15.80
C LYS A 103 -1.74 -0.46 -16.40
N VAL A 104 -1.19 0.50 -15.66
CA VAL A 104 -0.83 1.82 -16.18
C VAL A 104 0.19 1.70 -17.30
N SER A 105 1.22 0.87 -17.12
CA SER A 105 2.23 0.59 -18.12
C SER A 105 1.63 0.00 -19.40
N ASP A 106 0.79 -1.04 -19.27
CA ASP A 106 0.15 -1.70 -20.41
C ASP A 106 -0.79 -0.77 -21.17
N MET A 107 -1.50 0.10 -20.43
CA MET A 107 -2.36 1.11 -21.05
C MET A 107 -1.56 2.15 -21.83
N SER A 108 -0.41 2.58 -21.31
CA SER A 108 0.42 3.62 -21.96
C SER A 108 0.93 3.22 -23.34
N ALA A 109 0.97 1.92 -23.63
CA ALA A 109 1.34 1.41 -24.95
C ALA A 109 0.25 1.60 -26.04
N LYS A 110 -0.99 1.87 -25.64
CA LYS A 110 -2.17 1.91 -26.54
C LYS A 110 -3.00 3.17 -26.37
N GLU A 111 -2.91 3.82 -25.23
CA GLU A 111 -3.72 4.99 -24.87
C GLU A 111 -2.80 6.22 -24.81
N THR A 112 -3.25 7.29 -25.47
CA THR A 112 -2.55 8.60 -25.49
C THR A 112 -3.32 9.69 -24.73
N ASP A 113 -4.51 9.35 -24.22
CA ASP A 113 -5.30 10.25 -23.38
C ASP A 113 -4.70 10.32 -21.98
N VAL A 114 -4.13 11.48 -21.68
CA VAL A 114 -3.46 11.75 -20.38
C VAL A 114 -4.43 11.60 -19.23
N ASP A 115 -5.67 12.05 -19.36
CA ASP A 115 -6.64 12.02 -18.26
C ASP A 115 -7.03 10.58 -17.89
N LYS A 116 -7.19 9.71 -18.88
CA LYS A 116 -7.44 8.28 -18.64
C LYS A 116 -6.25 7.60 -17.96
N LEU A 117 -5.04 7.85 -18.43
CA LEU A 117 -3.83 7.30 -17.84
C LEU A 117 -3.62 7.82 -16.41
N MET A 118 -3.90 9.10 -16.16
CA MET A 118 -3.83 9.69 -14.83
C MET A 118 -4.90 9.12 -13.88
N ALA A 119 -6.11 8.85 -14.38
CA ALA A 119 -7.15 8.19 -13.59
C ALA A 119 -6.74 6.76 -13.18
N GLU A 120 -6.10 6.01 -14.07
CA GLU A 120 -5.57 4.68 -13.73
C GLU A 120 -4.37 4.78 -12.79
N HIS A 121 -3.46 5.72 -13.00
CA HIS A 121 -2.36 5.99 -12.08
C HIS A 121 -2.86 6.34 -10.67
N ALA A 122 -3.95 7.11 -10.52
CA ALA A 122 -4.54 7.41 -9.21
C ALA A 122 -4.99 6.14 -8.47
N LYS A 123 -5.50 5.12 -9.19
CA LYS A 123 -5.83 3.82 -8.60
C LYS A 123 -4.57 3.08 -8.14
N ALA A 124 -3.50 3.14 -8.93
CA ALA A 124 -2.21 2.55 -8.55
C ALA A 124 -1.63 3.23 -7.30
N VAL A 125 -1.71 4.55 -7.19
CA VAL A 125 -1.35 5.30 -5.96
C VAL A 125 -2.18 4.86 -4.76
N THR A 126 -3.48 4.64 -4.93
CA THR A 126 -4.35 4.11 -3.85
C THR A 126 -3.88 2.73 -3.39
N ALA A 127 -3.53 1.84 -4.32
CA ALA A 127 -3.00 0.52 -3.98
C ALA A 127 -1.63 0.61 -3.28
N MET A 128 -0.76 1.52 -3.70
CA MET A 128 0.53 1.80 -3.05
C MET A 128 0.32 2.31 -1.61
N ASN A 129 -0.59 3.25 -1.41
CA ASN A 129 -0.89 3.79 -0.08
C ASN A 129 -1.38 2.70 0.88
N ALA A 130 -2.12 1.70 0.39
CA ALA A 130 -2.53 0.56 1.19
C ALA A 130 -1.34 -0.27 1.71
N VAL A 131 -0.15 -0.23 1.07
CA VAL A 131 1.10 -0.79 1.61
C VAL A 131 1.56 0.06 2.80
N PHE A 132 1.54 1.38 2.66
CA PHE A 132 2.01 2.31 3.71
C PHE A 132 1.16 2.22 4.97
N ASP A 133 -0.14 1.93 4.83
CA ASP A 133 -1.06 1.79 5.96
C ASP A 133 -0.72 0.62 6.91
N LEU A 134 0.11 -0.31 6.47
CA LEU A 134 0.62 -1.39 7.31
C LEU A 134 1.74 -0.95 8.27
N PHE A 135 2.27 0.25 8.08
CA PHE A 135 3.41 0.76 8.85
C PHE A 135 3.01 1.92 9.77
N PRO A 136 3.75 2.14 10.87
CA PRO A 136 3.57 3.31 11.73
C PRO A 136 3.67 4.62 10.94
N ALA A 137 2.87 5.62 11.31
CA ALA A 137 2.83 6.91 10.62
C ALA A 137 4.21 7.58 10.45
N ALA A 138 5.11 7.42 11.41
CA ALA A 138 6.48 7.96 11.35
C ALA A 138 7.34 7.39 10.22
N LEU A 139 6.99 6.23 9.68
CA LEU A 139 7.69 5.58 8.57
C LEU A 139 7.03 5.83 7.21
N ARG A 140 5.78 6.30 7.21
CA ARG A 140 5.05 6.54 5.97
C ARG A 140 5.68 7.71 5.22
N PRO A 141 6.00 7.56 3.93
CA PRO A 141 6.49 8.67 3.14
C PRO A 141 5.37 9.69 2.93
N ASP A 142 5.73 10.98 2.90
CA ASP A 142 4.83 12.02 2.42
C ASP A 142 4.70 11.87 0.89
N PRO A 143 3.51 11.63 0.34
CA PRO A 143 3.33 11.50 -1.11
C PRO A 143 3.62 12.79 -1.88
N ASN A 144 3.70 13.94 -1.18
CA ASN A 144 3.97 15.25 -1.77
C ASN A 144 5.44 15.67 -1.62
N LEU A 145 6.30 14.84 -1.02
CA LEU A 145 7.72 15.17 -0.94
C LEU A 145 8.29 15.32 -2.36
N PRO A 146 8.96 16.44 -2.64
CA PRO A 146 9.69 16.58 -3.89
C PRO A 146 10.72 15.45 -3.97
N PRO A 147 11.00 14.92 -5.18
CA PRO A 147 12.05 13.93 -5.36
C PRO A 147 13.33 14.46 -4.72
N PRO A 148 14.09 13.61 -4.01
CA PRO A 148 15.38 14.01 -3.48
C PRO A 148 16.17 14.61 -4.65
N GLY A 149 16.55 15.89 -4.50
CA GLY A 149 17.29 16.59 -5.54
C GLY A 149 18.40 15.68 -6.01
N ARG A 150 18.50 15.41 -7.29
CA ARG A 150 19.67 14.76 -7.88
C ARG A 150 20.83 15.64 -7.47
N GLY A 151 21.48 15.27 -6.36
CA GLY A 151 22.70 15.93 -5.89
C GLY A 151 23.60 16.02 -7.07
N GLY A 152 23.79 17.25 -7.56
CA GLY A 152 24.66 17.49 -8.71
C GLY A 152 25.99 16.82 -8.42
N ARG A 153 26.34 15.80 -9.18
CA ARG A 153 27.74 15.46 -9.39
C ARG A 153 28.39 16.72 -9.94
N ARG A 154 28.86 17.54 -9.04
CA ARG A 154 29.87 18.55 -9.41
C ARG A 154 31.10 17.72 -9.79
N GLY A 155 31.38 17.75 -11.10
CA GLY A 155 32.64 17.32 -11.67
C GLY A 155 33.81 18.14 -11.14
#